data_47fb22548a40d7809c8bd372cb81a146
#
_entry.id   47fb22548a40d7809c8bd372cb81a146
#
_cell.length_a   1.000
_cell.length_b   1.000
_cell.length_c   1.000
_cell.angle_alpha   90.00
_cell.angle_beta   90.00
_cell.angle_gamma   90.00
#
_symmetry.space_group_name_H-M   'P 1'
#
loop_
_entity.id
_entity.type
_entity.pdbx_description
1 polymer ?
#
loop_
_entity_poly.entity_id
_entity_poly.type
_entity_poly.pdbx_seq_one_letter_code
_entity_poly.pdbx_strand_id
1 'polypeptide(L)'
;MEKLVRLDGKLHIIDGVEILKDKITYEEFIEKAIRKLRDPTKSKGIHTVFTGFNKAFREYYGENPVEITQRLVSEGKFDSKFVRGGAMLYLPGEGPENRTQDVLDIILDK
;
A
#
# COMPACT_ATOMS: atom_id res chain seq x y z
N MET A 1 6.19 -18.94 -27.33
CA MET A 1 6.01 -18.33 -27.00
C MET A 1 5.02 -17.88 -26.78
N GLU A 2 4.63 -17.47 -26.34
CA GLU A 2 3.61 -17.07 -26.09
C GLU A 2 3.37 -15.92 -26.58
N LYS A 3 2.40 -15.56 -26.69
CA LYS A 3 2.10 -14.58 -27.24
C LYS A 3 1.38 -13.80 -26.41
N LEU A 4 1.63 -12.84 -26.31
CA LEU A 4 1.01 -11.98 -25.53
C LEU A 4 0.02 -11.24 -26.19
N VAL A 5 -1.01 -10.94 -25.56
CA VAL A 5 -2.05 -10.18 -26.12
C VAL A 5 -2.32 -9.11 -25.12
N ARG A 6 -2.35 -7.89 -25.55
CA ARG A 6 -2.61 -6.84 -24.65
C ARG A 6 -4.01 -6.44 -24.74
N LEU A 7 -4.71 -6.46 -23.62
CA LEU A 7 -6.06 -6.02 -23.57
C LEU A 7 -6.18 -5.15 -22.36
N ASP A 8 -6.55 -3.93 -22.51
CA ASP A 8 -6.72 -3.02 -21.38
C ASP A 8 -5.46 -2.90 -20.59
N GLY A 9 -4.36 -2.91 -21.27
CA GLY A 9 -3.10 -2.85 -20.56
C GLY A 9 -2.71 -4.13 -19.91
N LYS A 10 -3.37 -5.23 -20.28
CA LYS A 10 -3.03 -6.51 -19.72
C LYS A 10 -2.55 -7.45 -20.77
N LEU A 11 -1.74 -8.39 -20.34
CA LEU A 11 -1.27 -9.36 -21.22
C LEU A 11 -2.05 -10.59 -21.09
N HIS A 12 -2.36 -11.15 -22.18
CA HIS A 12 -3.07 -12.34 -22.12
C HIS A 12 -2.25 -13.37 -22.78
N ILE A 13 -1.63 -14.22 -22.11
CA ILE A 13 -0.90 -15.08 -22.68
C ILE A 13 -0.92 -16.07 -22.28
N ILE A 14 -0.65 -16.75 -22.43
CA ILE A 14 -0.29 -17.77 -22.49
C ILE A 14 0.11 -18.30 -21.26
N ASP A 15 0.91 -17.92 -20.52
CA ASP A 15 1.10 -18.51 -19.28
C ASP A 15 0.80 -17.49 -18.21
N GLY A 16 0.42 -17.90 -17.04
CA GLY A 16 0.00 -17.04 -15.98
C GLY A 16 1.05 -16.04 -15.57
N VAL A 17 2.28 -16.40 -15.77
CA VAL A 17 3.38 -15.50 -15.44
C VAL A 17 3.30 -14.25 -16.29
N GLU A 18 2.95 -14.43 -17.55
CA GLU A 18 2.84 -13.29 -18.45
C GLU A 18 1.73 -12.36 -18.02
N ILE A 19 0.63 -12.92 -17.56
CA ILE A 19 -0.48 -12.11 -17.12
C ILE A 19 -0.08 -11.27 -15.91
N LEU A 20 0.68 -11.85 -15.00
CA LEU A 20 1.10 -11.12 -13.81
C LEU A 20 2.01 -9.95 -14.15
N LYS A 21 2.76 -10.07 -15.23
CA LYS A 21 3.67 -8.99 -15.62
C LYS A 21 2.95 -7.72 -16.01
N ASP A 22 1.64 -7.83 -16.31
CA ASP A 22 0.91 -6.63 -16.66
C ASP A 22 0.52 -5.80 -15.46
N LYS A 23 0.68 -6.31 -14.28
CA LYS A 23 0.26 -5.59 -13.10
C LYS A 23 1.42 -4.83 -12.52
N ILE A 24 1.14 -3.64 -12.03
CA ILE A 24 2.18 -2.86 -11.37
C ILE A 24 2.51 -3.54 -10.05
N THR A 25 3.64 -3.18 -9.49
CA THR A 25 4.07 -3.80 -8.24
C THR A 25 3.18 -3.33 -7.10
N TYR A 26 3.20 -4.08 -6.01
CA TYR A 26 2.46 -3.68 -4.82
C TYR A 26 2.86 -2.28 -4.38
N GLU A 27 4.15 -1.99 -4.41
CA GLU A 27 4.65 -0.70 -3.97
C GLU A 27 4.12 0.42 -4.86
N GLU A 28 4.12 0.20 -6.16
CA GLU A 28 3.60 1.19 -7.07
C GLU A 28 2.11 1.42 -6.87
N PHE A 29 1.37 0.35 -6.66
CA PHE A 29 -0.07 0.46 -6.46
C PHE A 29 -0.37 1.26 -5.20
N ILE A 30 0.32 0.93 -4.12
CA ILE A 30 0.09 1.59 -2.84
C ILE A 30 0.51 3.05 -2.92
N GLU A 31 1.64 3.34 -3.53
CA GLU A 31 2.09 4.71 -3.66
C GLU A 31 1.09 5.54 -4.46
N LYS A 32 0.62 5.02 -5.57
CA LYS A 32 -0.36 5.73 -6.38
C LYS A 32 -1.67 5.92 -5.63
N ALA A 33 -2.08 4.90 -4.88
CA ALA A 33 -3.31 5.00 -4.11
C ALA A 33 -3.22 6.10 -3.07
N ILE A 34 -2.10 6.14 -2.34
CA ILE A 34 -1.93 7.17 -1.33
C ILE A 34 -1.97 8.55 -1.97
N ARG A 35 -1.21 8.73 -3.03
CA ARG A 35 -1.14 10.05 -3.66
C ARG A 35 -2.46 10.51 -4.26
N LYS A 36 -3.24 9.55 -4.77
CA LYS A 36 -4.47 9.92 -5.47
C LYS A 36 -5.70 9.95 -4.60
N LEU A 37 -5.70 9.20 -3.51
CA LEU A 37 -6.88 9.10 -2.67
C LEU A 37 -6.81 9.97 -1.42
N ARG A 38 -5.63 10.44 -1.06
CA ARG A 38 -5.52 11.23 0.16
C ARG A 38 -6.09 12.62 -0.03
N ASP A 39 -6.56 13.18 1.07
CA ASP A 39 -7.02 14.55 1.11
C ASP A 39 -6.00 15.33 1.92
N PRO A 40 -5.10 16.07 1.26
CA PRO A 40 -4.00 16.72 1.98
C PRO A 40 -4.46 17.75 3.02
N THR A 41 -5.70 18.21 2.91
CA THR A 41 -6.22 19.14 3.91
C THR A 41 -6.54 18.44 5.22
N LYS A 42 -6.64 17.11 5.19
CA LYS A 42 -6.99 16.33 6.38
C LYS A 42 -5.85 15.48 6.87
N SER A 43 -5.09 14.86 5.97
CA SER A 43 -4.04 13.96 6.36
C SER A 43 -3.15 13.68 5.16
N LYS A 44 -1.93 13.27 5.44
CA LYS A 44 -1.04 12.84 4.36
C LYS A 44 -1.29 11.40 3.96
N GLY A 45 -2.07 10.67 4.75
CA GLY A 45 -2.32 9.25 4.50
C GLY A 45 -3.72 8.98 4.03
N ILE A 46 -3.99 7.69 3.81
CA ILE A 46 -5.33 7.26 3.43
C ILE A 46 -5.80 6.19 4.40
N HIS A 47 -7.10 6.14 4.61
CA HIS A 47 -7.72 5.09 5.42
C HIS A 47 -7.92 3.88 4.50
N THR A 48 -7.41 2.72 4.90
CA THR A 48 -7.38 1.57 4.01
C THR A 48 -8.77 1.05 3.66
N VAL A 49 -9.75 1.26 4.54
CA VAL A 49 -11.10 0.77 4.28
C VAL A 49 -11.98 1.86 3.72
N PHE A 50 -11.99 3.02 4.36
CA PHE A 50 -12.93 4.08 3.98
C PHE A 50 -12.68 4.64 2.59
N THR A 51 -11.44 4.62 2.12
CA THR A 51 -11.15 5.10 0.77
C THR A 51 -11.40 4.05 -0.29
N GLY A 52 -11.68 2.82 0.13
CA GLY A 52 -11.84 1.73 -0.82
C GLY A 52 -10.53 1.08 -1.24
N PHE A 53 -9.42 1.44 -0.60
CA PHE A 53 -8.12 0.91 -0.98
C PHE A 53 -8.08 -0.62 -0.85
N ASN A 54 -8.50 -1.16 0.29
CA ASN A 54 -8.42 -2.60 0.49
C ASN A 54 -9.25 -3.35 -0.54
N LYS A 55 -10.42 -2.84 -0.85
CA LYS A 55 -11.27 -3.50 -1.83
C LYS A 55 -10.64 -3.46 -3.20
N ALA A 56 -10.11 -2.32 -3.59
CA ALA A 56 -9.48 -2.18 -4.89
C ALA A 56 -8.25 -3.08 -5.01
N PHE A 57 -7.47 -3.18 -3.94
CA PHE A 57 -6.29 -4.03 -3.94
C PHE A 57 -6.69 -5.49 -4.13
N ARG A 58 -7.72 -5.93 -3.40
CA ARG A 58 -8.20 -7.30 -3.55
C ARG A 58 -8.65 -7.59 -4.95
N GLU A 59 -9.35 -6.65 -5.55
CA GLU A 59 -9.86 -6.86 -6.91
C GLU A 59 -8.73 -6.88 -7.92
N TYR A 60 -7.75 -6.04 -7.72
CA TYR A 60 -6.66 -5.95 -8.69
C TYR A 60 -5.71 -7.15 -8.60
N TYR A 61 -5.33 -7.54 -7.39
CA TYR A 61 -4.34 -8.60 -7.21
C TYR A 61 -4.93 -9.95 -6.80
N GLY A 62 -6.13 -9.97 -6.26
CA GLY A 62 -6.69 -11.20 -5.73
C GLY A 62 -6.02 -11.66 -4.46
N GLU A 63 -5.39 -10.74 -3.71
CA GLU A 63 -4.65 -11.08 -2.51
C GLU A 63 -5.09 -10.22 -1.34
N ASN A 64 -4.67 -10.62 -0.15
CA ASN A 64 -5.07 -9.94 1.07
C ASN A 64 -4.26 -8.66 1.26
N PRO A 65 -4.90 -7.49 1.15
CA PRO A 65 -4.18 -6.23 1.26
C PRO A 65 -3.58 -6.00 2.63
N VAL A 66 -4.20 -6.52 3.68
CA VAL A 66 -3.70 -6.30 5.03
C VAL A 66 -2.33 -6.96 5.21
N GLU A 67 -2.21 -8.19 4.77
CA GLU A 67 -0.94 -8.90 4.90
C GLU A 67 0.15 -8.24 4.08
N ILE A 68 -0.18 -7.86 2.86
CA ILE A 68 0.80 -7.25 1.98
C ILE A 68 1.25 -5.89 2.52
N THR A 69 0.30 -5.07 2.94
CA THR A 69 0.67 -3.74 3.43
C THR A 69 1.46 -3.83 4.73
N GLN A 70 1.09 -4.75 5.61
CA GLN A 70 1.83 -4.89 6.86
C GLN A 70 3.26 -5.34 6.61
N ARG A 71 3.46 -6.23 5.65
CA ARG A 71 4.79 -6.67 5.30
C ARG A 71 5.62 -5.49 4.78
N LEU A 72 5.04 -4.70 3.88
CA LEU A 72 5.77 -3.58 3.32
C LEU A 72 6.07 -2.50 4.36
N VAL A 73 5.15 -2.30 5.29
CA VAL A 73 5.41 -1.38 6.39
C VAL A 73 6.56 -1.88 7.24
N SER A 74 6.58 -3.18 7.55
CA SER A 74 7.65 -3.72 8.38
C SER A 74 8.99 -3.65 7.67
N GLU A 75 8.99 -3.60 6.34
CA GLU A 75 10.21 -3.45 5.56
C GLU A 75 10.62 -1.99 5.36
N GLY A 76 9.87 -1.07 5.93
CA GLY A 76 10.20 0.35 5.82
C GLY A 76 9.77 1.01 4.53
N LYS A 77 8.94 0.33 3.75
CA LYS A 77 8.51 0.87 2.46
C LYS A 77 7.38 1.87 2.58
N PHE A 78 6.60 1.79 3.65
CA PHE A 78 5.50 2.69 3.91
C PHE A 78 5.35 2.84 5.41
N ASP A 79 4.64 3.89 5.84
CA ASP A 79 4.31 4.08 7.23
C ASP A 79 2.85 3.76 7.43
N SER A 80 2.47 3.39 8.64
CA SER A 80 1.07 3.14 8.92
C SER A 80 0.76 3.44 10.37
N LYS A 81 -0.54 3.54 10.65
CA LYS A 81 -1.03 3.75 12.00
C LYS A 81 -2.36 3.04 12.10
N PHE A 82 -2.54 2.21 13.11
CA PHE A 82 -3.82 1.56 13.32
C PHE A 82 -4.83 2.58 13.80
N VAL A 83 -6.02 2.55 13.23
CA VAL A 83 -7.08 3.45 13.58
C VAL A 83 -8.38 2.67 13.61
N ARG A 84 -9.44 3.33 14.06
CA ARG A 84 -10.73 2.66 14.12
C ARG A 84 -11.14 2.21 12.72
N GLY A 85 -11.49 0.96 12.60
CA GLY A 85 -11.99 0.39 11.36
C GLY A 85 -10.96 0.02 10.34
N GLY A 86 -9.66 0.18 10.66
CA GLY A 86 -8.63 -0.20 9.69
C GLY A 86 -7.29 0.40 10.03
N ALA A 87 -6.64 0.97 9.03
CA ALA A 87 -5.34 1.57 9.22
C ALA A 87 -5.20 2.77 8.29
N MET A 88 -4.33 3.68 8.69
CA MET A 88 -3.92 4.75 7.80
C MET A 88 -2.61 4.33 7.18
N LEU A 89 -2.46 4.56 5.89
CA LEU A 89 -1.23 4.30 5.17
C LEU A 89 -0.63 5.62 4.69
N TYR A 90 0.69 5.74 4.81
CA TYR A 90 1.39 6.95 4.42
C TYR A 90 2.60 6.59 3.58
N LEU A 91 3.04 7.53 2.78
CA LEU A 91 4.31 7.36 2.08
C LEU A 91 5.42 7.29 3.12
N PRO A 92 6.55 6.66 2.79
CA PRO A 92 7.61 6.48 3.78
C PRO A 92 8.08 7.83 4.30
N GLY A 93 8.18 7.94 5.61
CA GLY A 93 8.60 9.17 6.25
C GLY A 93 7.50 10.19 6.45
N GLU A 94 6.28 9.93 5.96
CA GLU A 94 5.19 10.89 6.10
C GLU A 94 4.16 10.49 7.14
N GLY A 95 4.38 9.38 7.81
CA GLY A 95 3.45 8.94 8.85
C GLY A 95 3.54 9.81 10.08
N PRO A 96 2.61 9.58 11.01
CA PRO A 96 2.64 10.35 12.25
C PRO A 96 3.87 10.00 13.06
N GLU A 97 4.23 10.92 13.94
CA GLU A 97 5.37 10.73 14.78
C GLU A 97 5.27 9.42 15.53
N ASN A 98 6.39 8.73 15.65
CA ASN A 98 6.41 7.47 16.34
C ASN A 98 6.49 7.72 17.84
N ARG A 99 5.35 7.66 18.51
CA ARG A 99 5.31 7.98 19.93
C ARG A 99 6.07 6.99 20.77
N THR A 100 6.14 5.74 20.31
CA THR A 100 6.93 4.75 21.03
C THR A 100 8.40 5.14 21.02
N GLN A 101 8.89 5.60 19.89
CA GLN A 101 10.27 6.04 19.80
C GLN A 101 10.50 7.26 20.67
N ASP A 102 9.54 8.18 20.69
CA ASP A 102 9.68 9.36 21.53
C ASP A 102 9.77 8.98 23.00
N VAL A 103 8.95 8.05 23.43
CA VAL A 103 8.96 7.61 24.81
C VAL A 103 10.29 6.92 25.13
N LEU A 104 10.79 6.11 24.21
CA LEU A 104 12.07 5.45 24.42
C LEU A 104 13.20 6.46 24.53
N ASP A 105 13.16 7.49 23.70
CA ASP A 105 14.19 8.51 23.75
C ASP A 105 14.18 9.22 25.10
N ILE A 106 13.01 9.49 25.62
CA ILE A 106 12.89 10.12 26.92
C ILE A 106 13.43 9.19 28.01
N ILE A 107 13.03 7.93 27.96
CA ILE A 107 13.47 6.96 28.97
C ILE A 107 14.98 6.76 28.91
N LEU A 108 15.52 6.68 27.73
CA LEU A 108 16.94 6.42 27.56
C LEU A 108 17.77 7.70 27.57
N ASP A 109 17.12 8.84 27.76
CA ASP A 109 17.80 10.11 27.88
C ASP A 109 18.60 10.47 26.64
N LYS A 110 17.99 10.33 25.53
CA LYS A 110 18.62 10.64 24.24
C LYS A 110 18.17 11.94 23.66
#